data_e3f5f6e81dc1516a9f762cd033a986bd
#
_entry.id   e3f5f6e81dc1516a9f762cd033a986bd
#
_cell.length_a   1.000
_cell.length_b   1.000
_cell.length_c   1.000
_cell.angle_alpha   90.00
_cell.angle_beta   90.00
_cell.angle_gamma   90.00
#
_symmetry.space_group_name_H-M   'P 1'
#
loop_
_entity.id
_entity.type
_entity.pdbx_description
1 polymer ?
#
loop_
_entity_poly.entity_id
_entity_poly.type
_entity_poly.pdbx_seq_one_letter_code
_entity_poly.pdbx_strand_id
1 'polypeptide(L)'
;MKGRLVQIGLLVILSSLGFSNLSFGQDAPTSGDVDVDGTWYLGEGLKAGDYFEYSLCEMNLNDCTPITLKMWIKGDKQNISETLWDTKVLVEDENKIIKGSWGLGKTAPEPILFDDNLLEYTGTFKSSLAWLSAFATGNENDRIHGPQEFRSSSWGKLGPIGGGSDAQLIPSRVETITTPAGTFDTIVVGWYSGNDNEIWLVDDFPFPVKALTYAGITEGNAPIMYEFTLLNYKENVMDDPFADVKETIQKEELLNCPTKFHDYTSDRVSTNTHSMIIQYNYSPYSPIEGCNIDWKINFFSKYNDVEILDQIHYDIWVVDEQDNKLRSYAEDIGEDNLYNEFGRVHHLVPIKENAGLVRYAIFVHGTGPESEKPDASMSGFAIVEIEIEENPLLEKQSDNAVSSKIPEWIKSNAGWWANGDIDDATFVQGIQYLIKEGILQIQQSK
;
A
#
# COMPACT_ATOMS: atom_id res chain seq x y z
N MET A 1 46.79 -74.23 -0.91
CA MET A 1 47.68 -73.09 -0.70
C MET A 1 46.87 -71.99 -0.01
N LYS A 2 47.38 -71.51 1.11
CA LYS A 2 46.69 -70.74 2.12
C LYS A 2 46.55 -69.29 1.69
N GLY A 3 45.33 -68.76 1.62
CA GLY A 3 45.04 -67.30 1.47
C GLY A 3 44.55 -66.76 2.80
N ARG A 4 45.23 -65.75 3.31
CA ARG A 4 44.91 -65.09 4.60
C ARG A 4 43.82 -64.05 4.37
N LEU A 5 42.70 -64.14 5.11
CA LEU A 5 41.74 -63.08 5.33
C LEU A 5 42.35 -62.00 6.22
N VAL A 6 42.32 -60.76 5.75
CA VAL A 6 42.58 -59.56 6.56
C VAL A 6 41.23 -59.01 6.99
N GLN A 7 40.91 -59.08 8.26
CA GLN A 7 39.78 -58.36 8.87
C GLN A 7 40.17 -56.90 9.09
N ILE A 8 39.50 -55.98 8.43
CA ILE A 8 39.57 -54.55 8.72
C ILE A 8 38.46 -54.24 9.72
N GLY A 9 38.85 -53.98 10.95
CA GLY A 9 37.94 -53.52 12.00
C GLY A 9 37.54 -52.07 11.74
N LEU A 10 36.26 -51.86 11.60
CA LEU A 10 35.66 -50.51 11.49
C LEU A 10 35.46 -49.98 12.91
N LEU A 11 36.31 -49.04 13.33
CA LEU A 11 36.16 -48.33 14.61
C LEU A 11 35.12 -47.24 14.45
N VAL A 12 33.90 -47.45 14.94
CA VAL A 12 32.86 -46.41 14.99
C VAL A 12 33.14 -45.55 16.22
N ILE A 13 33.69 -44.36 15.98
CA ILE A 13 33.79 -43.33 17.01
C ILE A 13 32.43 -42.61 17.05
N LEU A 14 31.60 -42.89 18.05
CA LEU A 14 30.47 -42.09 18.42
C LEU A 14 31.00 -40.81 19.09
N SER A 15 31.14 -39.75 18.30
CA SER A 15 31.24 -38.38 18.84
C SER A 15 29.86 -37.91 19.26
N SER A 16 29.60 -37.90 20.56
CA SER A 16 28.46 -37.20 21.16
C SER A 16 28.67 -35.70 20.96
N LEU A 17 28.09 -35.15 19.83
CA LEU A 17 27.94 -33.71 19.69
C LEU A 17 26.84 -33.29 20.67
N GLY A 18 27.26 -32.75 21.79
CA GLY A 18 26.41 -31.98 22.67
C GLY A 18 25.88 -30.77 21.89
N PHE A 19 24.59 -30.78 21.58
CA PHE A 19 23.90 -29.57 21.17
C PHE A 19 23.83 -28.63 22.38
N SER A 20 24.82 -27.77 22.54
CA SER A 20 24.66 -26.58 23.34
C SER A 20 23.60 -25.71 22.60
N ASN A 21 22.42 -25.57 23.21
CA ASN A 21 21.47 -24.52 22.84
C ASN A 21 22.19 -23.18 23.05
N LEU A 22 22.79 -22.66 21.99
CA LEU A 22 23.14 -21.26 21.91
C LEU A 22 21.82 -20.52 21.77
N SER A 23 21.25 -20.13 22.90
CA SER A 23 20.30 -19.02 22.94
C SER A 23 21.10 -17.79 22.50
N PHE A 24 20.96 -17.41 21.26
CA PHE A 24 21.28 -16.06 20.82
C PHE A 24 20.24 -15.16 21.48
N GLY A 25 20.54 -14.66 22.67
CA GLY A 25 19.93 -13.44 23.13
C GLY A 25 20.38 -12.38 22.12
N GLN A 26 19.46 -11.92 21.27
CA GLN A 26 19.67 -10.69 20.54
C GLN A 26 19.67 -9.58 21.61
N ASP A 27 20.85 -9.12 21.94
CA ASP A 27 20.98 -7.89 22.72
C ASP A 27 20.37 -6.77 21.86
N ALA A 28 19.46 -6.00 22.47
CA ALA A 28 18.98 -4.76 21.86
C ALA A 28 20.20 -3.96 21.38
N PRO A 29 20.14 -3.30 20.22
CA PRO A 29 21.26 -2.53 19.72
C PRO A 29 21.71 -1.55 20.82
N THR A 30 22.83 -1.84 21.44
CA THR A 30 23.48 -0.91 22.34
C THR A 30 23.93 0.26 21.48
N SER A 31 23.85 1.48 22.00
CA SER A 31 24.42 2.68 21.36
C SER A 31 25.83 2.31 20.88
N GLY A 32 25.95 2.00 19.57
CA GLY A 32 27.18 1.53 18.99
C GLY A 32 28.15 2.69 19.04
N ASP A 33 29.42 2.42 19.31
CA ASP A 33 30.50 3.36 19.06
C ASP A 33 30.66 3.50 17.54
N VAL A 34 29.71 4.21 16.88
CA VAL A 34 29.92 4.65 15.49
C VAL A 34 31.01 5.67 15.51
N ASP A 35 32.27 5.24 15.26
CA ASP A 35 33.44 6.12 15.26
C ASP A 35 33.63 6.73 13.87
N VAL A 36 32.58 7.39 13.36
CA VAL A 36 32.59 8.13 12.10
C VAL A 36 32.22 9.57 12.40
N ASP A 37 33.09 10.49 11.99
CA ASP A 37 32.78 11.92 11.98
C ASP A 37 31.80 12.20 10.85
N GLY A 38 30.92 13.16 11.03
CA GLY A 38 29.96 13.61 10.05
C GLY A 38 28.58 13.85 10.65
N THR A 39 27.76 14.49 9.89
CA THR A 39 26.35 14.73 10.20
C THR A 39 25.50 14.29 9.03
N TRP A 40 24.24 14.05 9.27
CA TRP A 40 23.29 13.78 8.21
C TRP A 40 21.95 14.47 8.49
N TYR A 41 21.29 14.88 7.43
CA TYR A 41 19.91 15.34 7.45
C TYR A 41 19.21 14.97 6.14
N LEU A 42 17.91 14.85 6.19
CA LEU A 42 17.11 14.53 5.00
C LEU A 42 17.25 15.66 3.97
N GLY A 43 17.71 15.34 2.77
CA GLY A 43 17.96 16.28 1.69
C GLY A 43 19.39 16.81 1.63
N GLU A 44 20.31 16.28 2.40
CA GLU A 44 21.72 16.63 2.34
C GLU A 44 22.30 16.42 0.93
N GLY A 45 22.98 17.43 0.40
CA GLY A 45 23.56 17.34 -0.95
C GLY A 45 22.57 17.38 -2.11
N LEU A 46 21.24 17.45 -1.87
CA LEU A 46 20.22 17.47 -2.92
C LEU A 46 20.38 18.66 -3.86
N LYS A 47 20.35 18.44 -5.17
CA LYS A 47 20.54 19.46 -6.19
C LYS A 47 19.67 19.22 -7.44
N ALA A 48 19.52 20.29 -8.21
CA ALA A 48 18.85 20.19 -9.50
C ALA A 48 19.59 19.22 -10.44
N GLY A 49 18.85 18.38 -11.14
CA GLY A 49 19.37 17.34 -12.01
C GLY A 49 19.55 15.98 -11.33
N ASP A 50 19.30 15.86 -10.02
CA ASP A 50 19.34 14.58 -9.33
C ASP A 50 18.13 13.73 -9.74
N TYR A 51 18.39 12.44 -9.97
CA TYR A 51 17.40 11.43 -10.30
C TYR A 51 17.55 10.21 -9.39
N PHE A 52 16.46 9.79 -8.81
CA PHE A 52 16.38 8.64 -7.91
C PHE A 52 15.32 7.66 -8.40
N GLU A 53 15.59 6.37 -8.21
CA GLU A 53 14.65 5.30 -8.46
C GLU A 53 14.69 4.32 -7.29
N TYR A 54 13.55 4.07 -6.67
CA TYR A 54 13.38 3.19 -5.53
C TYR A 54 12.40 2.07 -5.81
N SER A 55 12.69 0.86 -5.33
CA SER A 55 11.65 -0.11 -4.99
C SER A 55 11.18 0.22 -3.58
N LEU A 56 9.90 0.37 -3.38
CA LEU A 56 9.30 0.79 -2.12
C LEU A 56 8.03 -0.02 -1.87
N CYS A 57 7.91 -0.61 -0.70
CA CYS A 57 6.64 -1.11 -0.19
C CYS A 57 6.32 -0.48 1.17
N GLU A 58 5.05 -0.29 1.46
CA GLU A 58 4.56 0.24 2.72
C GLU A 58 3.24 -0.47 3.07
N MET A 59 3.06 -0.84 4.33
CA MET A 59 1.97 -1.71 4.77
C MET A 59 0.56 -1.16 4.45
N ASN A 60 0.39 0.17 4.53
CA ASN A 60 -0.90 0.80 4.22
C ASN A 60 -1.11 1.03 2.70
N LEU A 61 -0.13 0.67 1.87
CA LEU A 61 -0.23 0.72 0.42
C LEU A 61 -0.16 -0.70 -0.14
N ASN A 62 -1.28 -1.24 -0.60
CA ASN A 62 -1.39 -2.56 -1.24
C ASN A 62 -0.68 -3.68 -0.45
N ASP A 63 -0.84 -3.73 0.88
CA ASP A 63 -0.24 -4.75 1.77
C ASP A 63 1.26 -4.96 1.55
N CYS A 64 2.00 -3.86 1.39
CA CYS A 64 3.42 -3.87 1.09
C CYS A 64 3.75 -4.57 -0.25
N THR A 65 2.87 -4.49 -1.25
CA THR A 65 3.22 -4.84 -2.63
C THR A 65 4.21 -3.80 -3.16
N PRO A 66 5.40 -4.21 -3.65
CA PRO A 66 6.41 -3.24 -4.07
C PRO A 66 5.98 -2.42 -5.27
N ILE A 67 6.13 -1.11 -5.19
CA ILE A 67 6.03 -0.16 -6.28
C ILE A 67 7.42 0.32 -6.69
N THR A 68 7.55 0.88 -7.90
CA THR A 68 8.74 1.63 -8.30
C THR A 68 8.43 3.12 -8.28
N LEU A 69 9.13 3.84 -7.40
CA LEU A 69 9.04 5.30 -7.29
C LEU A 69 10.26 5.93 -7.94
N LYS A 70 10.04 6.81 -8.91
CA LYS A 70 11.10 7.55 -9.61
C LYS A 70 10.90 9.04 -9.39
N MET A 71 11.97 9.73 -9.02
CA MET A 71 11.98 11.18 -8.75
C MET A 71 13.09 11.85 -9.53
N TRP A 72 12.78 12.97 -10.17
CA TRP A 72 13.75 13.85 -10.81
C TRP A 72 13.61 15.28 -10.30
N ILE A 73 14.68 15.79 -9.71
CA ILE A 73 14.74 17.16 -9.17
C ILE A 73 15.03 18.11 -10.33
N LYS A 74 14.00 18.74 -10.84
CA LYS A 74 14.10 19.63 -12.00
C LYS A 74 14.81 20.95 -11.65
N GLY A 75 14.59 21.45 -10.43
CA GLY A 75 15.15 22.73 -9.96
C GLY A 75 14.27 23.42 -8.94
N ASP A 76 14.26 24.73 -8.95
CA ASP A 76 13.51 25.54 -8.00
C ASP A 76 12.09 25.85 -8.48
N LYS A 77 11.12 25.74 -7.56
CA LYS A 77 9.72 26.13 -7.74
C LYS A 77 9.35 27.18 -6.71
N GLN A 78 8.95 28.35 -7.18
CA GLN A 78 8.46 29.41 -6.28
C GLN A 78 7.04 29.10 -5.82
N ASN A 79 6.80 29.15 -4.52
CA ASN A 79 5.49 29.11 -3.88
C ASN A 79 5.24 30.47 -3.17
N ILE A 80 4.04 30.70 -2.67
CA ILE A 80 3.64 31.97 -2.04
C ILE A 80 4.54 32.37 -0.87
N SER A 81 4.97 31.39 -0.06
CA SER A 81 5.72 31.61 1.19
C SER A 81 7.19 31.18 1.13
N GLU A 82 7.56 30.33 0.19
CA GLU A 82 8.87 29.69 0.18
C GLU A 82 9.27 29.15 -1.21
N THR A 83 10.57 28.88 -1.36
CA THR A 83 11.09 28.17 -2.53
C THR A 83 11.12 26.67 -2.24
N LEU A 84 10.59 25.88 -3.15
CA LEU A 84 10.54 24.42 -3.09
C LEU A 84 11.44 23.80 -4.17
N TRP A 85 11.73 22.51 -4.05
CA TRP A 85 12.24 21.71 -5.14
C TRP A 85 11.10 21.34 -6.09
N ASP A 86 11.19 21.72 -7.37
CA ASP A 86 10.31 21.25 -8.45
C ASP A 86 10.72 19.82 -8.82
N THR A 87 9.95 18.83 -8.39
CA THR A 87 10.26 17.43 -8.56
C THR A 87 9.23 16.75 -9.46
N LYS A 88 9.71 16.16 -10.55
CA LYS A 88 8.88 15.26 -11.37
C LYS A 88 8.90 13.87 -10.75
N VAL A 89 7.74 13.25 -10.74
CA VAL A 89 7.52 11.92 -10.13
C VAL A 89 6.89 11.00 -11.15
N LEU A 90 7.36 9.77 -11.18
CA LEU A 90 6.75 8.67 -11.91
C LEU A 90 6.64 7.48 -10.96
N VAL A 91 5.45 6.92 -10.86
CA VAL A 91 5.18 5.69 -10.08
C VAL A 91 4.78 4.59 -11.05
N GLU A 92 5.41 3.42 -10.89
CA GLU A 92 5.01 2.17 -11.52
C GLU A 92 4.45 1.27 -10.41
N ASP A 93 3.14 1.07 -10.43
CA ASP A 93 2.39 0.30 -9.45
C ASP A 93 1.65 -0.81 -10.20
N GLU A 94 2.14 -2.05 -10.11
CA GLU A 94 1.66 -3.19 -10.88
C GLU A 94 1.52 -2.89 -12.39
N ASN A 95 0.29 -2.65 -12.85
CA ASN A 95 -0.04 -2.33 -14.24
C ASN A 95 -0.29 -0.84 -14.48
N LYS A 96 -0.10 -0.01 -13.44
CA LYS A 96 -0.35 1.43 -13.51
C LYS A 96 0.96 2.20 -13.64
N ILE A 97 1.00 3.16 -14.54
CA ILE A 97 2.07 4.14 -14.68
C ILE A 97 1.46 5.51 -14.48
N ILE A 98 1.86 6.19 -13.42
CA ILE A 98 1.33 7.48 -13.00
C ILE A 98 2.46 8.49 -13.02
N LYS A 99 2.23 9.67 -13.61
CA LYS A 99 3.16 10.78 -13.59
C LYS A 99 2.56 11.98 -12.87
N GLY A 100 3.40 12.76 -12.24
CA GLY A 100 2.98 13.99 -11.61
C GLY A 100 4.16 14.81 -11.12
N SER A 101 3.87 15.72 -10.20
CA SER A 101 4.87 16.61 -9.64
C SER A 101 4.71 16.75 -8.13
N TRP A 102 5.83 16.89 -7.45
CA TRP A 102 5.90 17.32 -6.07
C TRP A 102 6.64 18.66 -5.97
N GLY A 103 6.23 19.50 -5.04
CA GLY A 103 7.03 20.61 -4.51
C GLY A 103 7.59 20.17 -3.18
N LEU A 104 8.88 19.79 -3.12
CA LEU A 104 9.51 19.34 -1.89
C LEU A 104 10.12 20.54 -1.12
N GLY A 105 10.04 20.51 0.21
CA GLY A 105 10.68 21.50 1.07
C GLY A 105 12.19 21.56 0.90
N LYS A 106 12.79 22.73 1.05
CA LYS A 106 14.26 22.91 0.89
C LYS A 106 15.05 22.41 2.10
N THR A 107 14.52 22.60 3.29
CA THR A 107 15.16 22.20 4.56
C THR A 107 14.83 20.78 4.98
N ALA A 108 13.69 20.28 4.51
CA ALA A 108 13.24 18.91 4.67
C ALA A 108 12.47 18.54 3.41
N PRO A 109 12.99 17.73 2.51
CA PRO A 109 12.37 17.42 1.22
C PRO A 109 11.15 16.49 1.36
N GLU A 110 10.15 16.99 2.08
CA GLU A 110 8.81 16.45 2.13
C GLU A 110 7.91 17.12 1.09
N PRO A 111 6.95 16.39 0.50
CA PRO A 111 5.96 16.97 -0.39
C PRO A 111 5.06 17.98 0.34
N ILE A 112 5.20 19.26 0.01
CA ILE A 112 4.35 20.37 0.47
C ILE A 112 3.25 20.64 -0.55
N LEU A 113 3.58 20.53 -1.84
CA LEU A 113 2.67 20.59 -2.97
C LEU A 113 2.75 19.29 -3.74
N PHE A 114 1.63 18.80 -4.23
CA PHE A 114 1.57 17.57 -5.04
C PHE A 114 0.36 17.58 -5.96
N ASP A 115 0.49 16.87 -7.07
CA ASP A 115 -0.63 16.62 -7.97
C ASP A 115 -1.58 15.57 -7.36
N ASP A 116 -2.89 15.75 -7.53
CA ASP A 116 -3.92 14.94 -6.85
C ASP A 116 -3.79 13.42 -7.14
N ASN A 117 -3.38 13.04 -8.35
CA ASN A 117 -3.14 11.65 -8.74
C ASN A 117 -1.95 10.98 -8.02
N LEU A 118 -1.16 11.76 -7.27
CA LEU A 118 -0.06 11.27 -6.46
C LEU A 118 -0.38 11.25 -4.95
N LEU A 119 -1.62 11.56 -4.54
CA LEU A 119 -1.97 11.71 -3.12
C LEU A 119 -1.59 10.48 -2.27
N GLU A 120 -1.93 9.30 -2.73
CA GLU A 120 -1.65 8.03 -2.06
C GLU A 120 -0.14 7.80 -1.92
N TYR A 121 0.59 7.92 -3.01
CA TYR A 121 2.06 7.77 -3.05
C TYR A 121 2.80 8.87 -2.31
N THR A 122 2.20 10.06 -2.18
CA THR A 122 2.71 11.15 -1.34
C THR A 122 2.68 10.77 0.14
N GLY A 123 1.60 10.11 0.59
CA GLY A 123 1.49 9.55 1.93
C GLY A 123 2.58 8.51 2.19
N THR A 124 2.70 7.55 1.30
CA THR A 124 3.71 6.47 1.37
C THR A 124 5.13 7.01 1.38
N PHE A 125 5.46 8.01 0.54
CA PHE A 125 6.78 8.65 0.57
C PHE A 125 7.06 9.33 1.92
N LYS A 126 6.07 10.02 2.49
CA LYS A 126 6.22 10.69 3.80
C LYS A 126 6.42 9.69 4.93
N SER A 127 5.68 8.57 4.94
CA SER A 127 5.76 7.57 6.01
C SER A 127 6.98 6.66 5.91
N SER A 128 7.65 6.60 4.75
CA SER A 128 8.81 5.73 4.50
C SER A 128 10.12 6.49 4.29
N LEU A 129 10.29 7.12 3.13
CA LEU A 129 11.56 7.77 2.76
C LEU A 129 11.79 9.09 3.49
N ALA A 130 10.73 9.87 3.75
CA ALA A 130 10.87 11.26 4.22
C ALA A 130 10.62 11.45 5.72
N TRP A 131 10.15 10.46 6.47
CA TRP A 131 9.79 10.63 7.88
C TRP A 131 10.98 10.98 8.80
N LEU A 132 12.21 10.67 8.38
CA LEU A 132 13.41 11.06 9.11
C LEU A 132 13.58 12.59 9.24
N SER A 133 12.86 13.38 8.44
CA SER A 133 12.77 14.84 8.62
C SER A 133 12.27 15.25 10.00
N ALA A 134 11.48 14.39 10.68
CA ALA A 134 11.06 14.61 12.06
C ALA A 134 12.24 14.64 13.06
N PHE A 135 13.41 14.14 12.66
CA PHE A 135 14.61 14.01 13.49
C PHE A 135 15.79 14.81 12.95
N ALA A 136 15.95 14.87 11.62
CA ALA A 136 17.13 15.42 10.97
C ALA A 136 16.74 16.27 9.75
N THR A 137 16.79 17.58 9.89
CA THR A 137 16.53 18.57 8.82
C THR A 137 17.77 19.43 8.53
N GLY A 138 17.79 20.07 7.37
CA GLY A 138 18.84 21.03 7.01
C GLY A 138 18.77 22.40 7.76
N ASN A 139 17.99 22.50 8.83
CA ASN A 139 17.90 23.73 9.61
C ASN A 139 18.98 23.75 10.70
N GLU A 140 20.13 24.33 10.39
CA GLU A 140 21.26 24.47 11.32
C GLU A 140 20.94 25.26 12.61
N ASN A 141 19.86 26.03 12.61
CA ASN A 141 19.43 26.79 13.79
C ASN A 141 18.54 25.95 14.72
N ASP A 142 18.06 24.83 14.29
CA ASP A 142 17.30 23.90 15.11
C ASP A 142 18.26 22.91 15.81
N ARG A 143 18.46 23.11 17.11
CA ARG A 143 19.37 22.27 17.90
C ARG A 143 18.82 20.88 18.21
N ILE A 144 17.55 20.65 17.96
CA ILE A 144 16.89 19.39 18.28
C ILE A 144 16.71 18.54 17.02
N HIS A 145 16.25 19.16 15.92
CA HIS A 145 15.92 18.49 14.67
C HIS A 145 16.78 18.95 13.48
N GLY A 146 17.85 19.69 13.74
CA GLY A 146 18.86 20.07 12.74
C GLY A 146 19.68 18.85 12.28
N PRO A 147 20.81 19.09 11.57
CA PRO A 147 21.72 18.01 11.18
C PRO A 147 22.13 17.15 12.37
N GLN A 148 22.03 15.84 12.26
CA GLN A 148 22.32 14.90 13.34
C GLN A 148 23.70 14.28 13.20
N GLU A 149 24.47 14.22 14.28
CA GLU A 149 25.80 13.63 14.29
C GLU A 149 25.73 12.10 14.28
N PHE A 150 26.56 11.44 13.48
CA PHE A 150 26.68 9.98 13.46
C PHE A 150 27.21 9.41 14.77
N ARG A 151 27.99 10.15 15.52
CA ARG A 151 28.48 9.78 16.86
C ARG A 151 27.48 10.00 17.98
N SER A 152 26.29 10.53 17.66
CA SER A 152 25.28 10.78 18.67
C SER A 152 24.77 9.47 19.28
N SER A 153 24.57 9.46 20.58
CA SER A 153 23.98 8.30 21.27
C SER A 153 22.48 8.11 20.96
N SER A 154 21.83 9.12 20.42
CA SER A 154 20.42 9.08 19.98
C SER A 154 20.10 10.33 19.16
N TRP A 155 19.32 10.16 18.12
CA TRP A 155 18.73 11.25 17.32
C TRP A 155 17.37 11.69 17.86
N GLY A 156 16.78 10.93 18.78
CA GLY A 156 15.51 11.28 19.40
C GLY A 156 14.67 10.08 19.78
N LYS A 157 13.49 10.35 20.34
CA LYS A 157 12.54 9.33 20.77
C LYS A 157 11.45 9.14 19.72
N LEU A 158 11.13 7.90 19.44
CA LEU A 158 10.07 7.50 18.50
C LEU A 158 8.67 7.41 19.16
N GLY A 159 8.57 7.70 20.46
CA GLY A 159 7.33 7.50 21.21
C GLY A 159 7.07 6.03 21.58
N PRO A 160 5.97 5.74 22.27
CA PRO A 160 5.64 4.37 22.67
C PRO A 160 5.25 3.54 21.44
N ILE A 161 6.01 2.48 21.17
CA ILE A 161 5.73 1.51 20.11
C ILE A 161 5.26 0.21 20.79
N GLY A 162 4.07 -0.25 20.45
CA GLY A 162 3.55 -1.54 20.91
C GLY A 162 3.40 -1.66 22.44
N GLY A 163 3.03 -0.58 23.16
CA GLY A 163 2.81 -0.60 24.62
C GLY A 163 4.06 -0.73 25.47
N GLY A 164 5.25 -0.61 24.88
CA GLY A 164 6.55 -0.68 25.55
C GLY A 164 7.12 0.68 25.94
N SER A 165 8.37 0.71 26.39
CA SER A 165 9.14 1.94 26.63
C SER A 165 9.43 2.66 25.32
N ASP A 166 9.54 3.99 25.36
CA ASP A 166 9.91 4.81 24.20
C ASP A 166 11.17 4.25 23.50
N ALA A 167 11.03 3.85 22.24
CA ALA A 167 12.16 3.50 21.41
C ALA A 167 12.95 4.78 21.05
N GLN A 168 14.24 4.65 20.81
CA GLN A 168 15.11 5.74 20.40
C GLN A 168 15.71 5.42 19.03
N LEU A 169 15.74 6.39 18.15
CA LEU A 169 16.45 6.31 16.88
C LEU A 169 17.94 6.52 17.15
N ILE A 170 18.76 5.52 16.90
CA ILE A 170 20.18 5.51 17.22
C ILE A 170 21.04 5.12 16.02
N PRO A 171 22.17 5.78 15.75
CA PRO A 171 23.24 5.23 14.93
C PRO A 171 23.83 3.98 15.60
N SER A 172 23.85 2.85 14.89
CA SER A 172 24.21 1.54 15.49
C SER A 172 25.52 0.97 14.98
N ARG A 173 25.80 1.12 13.69
CA ARG A 173 26.99 0.56 13.05
C ARG A 173 27.31 1.19 11.70
N VAL A 174 28.51 0.94 11.22
CA VAL A 174 28.90 1.16 9.82
C VAL A 174 28.80 -0.16 9.07
N GLU A 175 28.24 -0.13 7.87
CA GLU A 175 28.07 -1.32 7.04
C GLU A 175 28.20 -0.96 5.56
N THR A 176 29.00 -1.75 4.83
CA THR A 176 29.06 -1.64 3.36
C THR A 176 27.97 -2.51 2.78
N ILE A 177 27.02 -1.91 2.05
CA ILE A 177 25.93 -2.63 1.39
C ILE A 177 26.02 -2.48 -0.13
N THR A 178 25.43 -3.42 -0.85
CA THR A 178 25.27 -3.37 -2.31
C THR A 178 23.78 -3.36 -2.64
N THR A 179 23.35 -2.35 -3.40
CA THR A 179 22.03 -2.23 -4.01
C THR A 179 22.17 -2.28 -5.53
N PRO A 180 21.08 -2.33 -6.30
CA PRO A 180 21.16 -2.17 -7.77
C PRO A 180 21.80 -0.86 -8.21
N ALA A 181 21.72 0.22 -7.40
CA ALA A 181 22.33 1.52 -7.68
C ALA A 181 23.86 1.53 -7.48
N GLY A 182 24.43 0.58 -6.75
CA GLY A 182 25.87 0.50 -6.47
C GLY A 182 26.20 -0.05 -5.09
N THR A 183 27.46 0.09 -4.72
CA THR A 183 27.96 -0.28 -3.39
C THR A 183 28.21 0.99 -2.59
N PHE A 184 27.72 1.01 -1.35
CA PHE A 184 27.71 2.17 -0.47
C PHE A 184 28.30 1.78 0.89
N ASP A 185 29.18 2.65 1.40
CA ASP A 185 29.57 2.63 2.81
C ASP A 185 28.51 3.43 3.58
N THR A 186 27.77 2.75 4.44
CA THR A 186 26.59 3.31 5.10
C THR A 186 26.75 3.36 6.60
N ILE A 187 26.05 4.29 7.21
CA ILE A 187 25.75 4.32 8.63
C ILE A 187 24.32 3.78 8.82
N VAL A 188 24.19 2.76 9.65
CA VAL A 188 22.87 2.20 9.97
C VAL A 188 22.32 2.91 11.17
N VAL A 189 21.17 3.54 11.00
CA VAL A 189 20.37 4.09 12.11
C VAL A 189 19.12 3.24 12.29
N GLY A 190 18.68 3.08 13.54
CA GLY A 190 17.54 2.21 13.76
C GLY A 190 17.08 2.18 15.21
N TRP A 191 16.11 1.30 15.45
CA TRP A 191 15.56 1.03 16.78
C TRP A 191 15.12 -0.43 16.90
N TYR A 192 14.98 -0.89 18.13
CA TYR A 192 14.44 -2.21 18.40
C TYR A 192 13.02 -2.12 18.97
N SER A 193 12.09 -2.88 18.37
CA SER A 193 10.71 -3.04 18.85
C SER A 193 10.18 -4.46 18.61
N GLY A 194 10.89 -5.46 19.20
CA GLY A 194 10.65 -6.87 18.91
C GLY A 194 11.44 -7.39 17.70
N ASN A 195 11.70 -6.52 16.74
CA ASN A 195 12.60 -6.72 15.59
C ASN A 195 13.55 -5.55 15.47
N ASP A 196 14.68 -5.76 14.77
CA ASP A 196 15.58 -4.69 14.38
C ASP A 196 14.96 -3.91 13.22
N ASN A 197 14.72 -2.62 13.45
CA ASN A 197 14.26 -1.67 12.43
C ASN A 197 15.46 -0.86 11.98
N GLU A 198 15.81 -0.92 10.70
CA GLU A 198 17.09 -0.45 10.21
C GLU A 198 16.95 0.41 8.97
N ILE A 199 17.73 1.48 8.90
CA ILE A 199 17.77 2.43 7.81
C ILE A 199 19.24 2.72 7.50
N TRP A 200 19.63 2.55 6.24
CA TRP A 200 20.99 2.73 5.77
C TRP A 200 21.15 4.10 5.14
N LEU A 201 21.97 4.94 5.74
CA LEU A 201 22.27 6.31 5.34
C LEU A 201 23.68 6.38 4.75
N VAL A 202 23.87 7.27 3.80
CA VAL A 202 25.17 7.60 3.22
C VAL A 202 25.45 9.06 3.50
N ASP A 203 26.67 9.37 3.96
CA ASP A 203 27.13 10.73 4.18
C ASP A 203 27.09 11.56 2.89
N ASP A 204 26.66 12.80 2.96
CA ASP A 204 26.48 13.70 1.79
C ASP A 204 25.54 13.14 0.71
N PHE A 205 24.51 12.38 1.14
CA PHE A 205 23.50 11.81 0.24
C PHE A 205 22.08 12.07 0.75
N PRO A 206 21.16 12.58 -0.09
CA PRO A 206 19.93 13.22 0.38
C PRO A 206 18.87 12.31 0.99
N PHE A 207 18.84 11.04 0.60
CA PHE A 207 17.83 10.08 1.02
C PHE A 207 18.47 8.77 1.46
N PRO A 208 17.84 8.03 2.37
CA PRO A 208 18.32 6.70 2.73
C PRO A 208 18.43 5.79 1.50
N VAL A 209 19.45 4.94 1.43
CA VAL A 209 19.65 4.02 0.30
C VAL A 209 18.90 2.70 0.47
N LYS A 210 18.57 2.35 1.71
CA LYS A 210 17.80 1.15 2.05
C LYS A 210 17.11 1.33 3.40
N ALA A 211 15.98 0.69 3.60
CA ALA A 211 15.37 0.49 4.91
C ALA A 211 14.64 -0.84 4.97
N LEU A 212 14.51 -1.37 6.18
CA LEU A 212 13.62 -2.47 6.53
C LEU A 212 13.11 -2.24 7.94
N THR A 213 11.79 -2.07 8.05
CA THR A 213 11.13 -1.80 9.33
C THR A 213 9.91 -2.68 9.51
N TYR A 214 9.53 -2.89 10.75
CA TYR A 214 8.45 -3.78 11.14
C TYR A 214 7.42 -3.03 11.97
N ALA A 215 6.17 -3.40 11.83
CA ALA A 215 5.10 -2.91 12.69
C ALA A 215 5.31 -3.37 14.14
N GLY A 216 5.01 -2.50 15.09
CA GLY A 216 5.06 -2.85 16.52
C GLY A 216 3.86 -3.73 16.87
N ILE A 217 4.12 -4.99 17.25
CA ILE A 217 3.09 -5.92 17.72
C ILE A 217 3.46 -6.49 19.08
N THR A 218 2.45 -6.97 19.82
CA THR A 218 2.64 -7.55 21.14
C THR A 218 2.94 -9.05 21.11
N GLU A 219 2.45 -9.78 20.10
CA GLU A 219 2.64 -11.23 19.93
C GLU A 219 2.69 -11.59 18.43
N GLY A 220 3.42 -12.65 18.07
CA GLY A 220 3.52 -13.19 16.73
C GLY A 220 4.71 -12.68 15.93
N ASN A 221 4.63 -12.75 14.59
CA ASN A 221 5.63 -12.23 13.66
C ASN A 221 5.18 -10.85 13.19
N ALA A 222 5.96 -9.82 13.46
CA ALA A 222 5.66 -8.48 13.01
C ALA A 222 5.68 -8.42 11.46
N PRO A 223 4.64 -7.90 10.81
CA PRO A 223 4.68 -7.65 9.39
C PRO A 223 5.65 -6.52 9.07
N ILE A 224 6.12 -6.46 7.83
CA ILE A 224 6.92 -5.35 7.33
C ILE A 224 6.04 -4.09 7.36
N MET A 225 6.50 -3.04 8.03
CA MET A 225 5.84 -1.74 8.04
C MET A 225 6.14 -0.97 6.75
N TYR A 226 7.43 -0.89 6.42
CA TYR A 226 7.90 -0.48 5.10
C TYR A 226 9.29 -1.04 4.82
N GLU A 227 9.55 -1.28 3.53
CA GLU A 227 10.86 -1.63 3.00
C GLU A 227 11.11 -0.84 1.73
N PHE A 228 12.32 -0.32 1.56
CA PHE A 228 12.75 0.27 0.30
C PHE A 228 14.21 0.02 0.01
N THR A 229 14.55 0.08 -1.27
CA THR A 229 15.92 -0.05 -1.77
C THR A 229 16.12 0.89 -2.94
N LEU A 230 17.22 1.65 -2.94
CA LEU A 230 17.65 2.47 -4.06
C LEU A 230 18.05 1.57 -5.23
N LEU A 231 17.32 1.69 -6.34
CA LEU A 231 17.54 0.92 -7.56
C LEU A 231 18.51 1.62 -8.52
N ASN A 232 18.42 2.97 -8.58
CA ASN A 232 19.20 3.76 -9.51
C ASN A 232 19.34 5.19 -8.97
N TYR A 233 20.50 5.80 -9.24
CA TYR A 233 20.79 7.20 -8.95
C TYR A 233 21.61 7.80 -10.06
N LYS A 234 21.28 9.01 -10.48
CA LYS A 234 22.01 9.78 -11.48
C LYS A 234 22.04 11.24 -11.08
N GLU A 235 23.16 11.89 -11.33
CA GLU A 235 23.32 13.33 -11.21
C GLU A 235 23.27 14.02 -12.58
N ASN A 236 22.99 15.32 -12.59
CA ASN A 236 23.03 16.16 -13.77
C ASN A 236 22.13 15.68 -14.93
N VAL A 237 20.99 15.12 -14.62
CA VAL A 237 19.94 14.79 -15.61
C VAL A 237 19.28 16.09 -16.04
N MET A 238 19.56 16.55 -17.28
CA MET A 238 19.14 17.85 -17.78
C MET A 238 17.77 17.84 -18.44
N ASP A 239 17.43 16.73 -19.09
CA ASP A 239 16.15 16.56 -19.78
C ASP A 239 15.20 15.72 -18.95
N ASP A 240 13.89 15.98 -19.10
CA ASP A 240 12.83 15.23 -18.39
C ASP A 240 12.92 13.73 -18.73
N PRO A 241 13.33 12.88 -17.78
CA PRO A 241 13.50 11.44 -18.04
C PRO A 241 12.17 10.70 -18.25
N PHE A 242 11.04 11.37 -17.97
CA PHE A 242 9.69 10.79 -18.10
C PHE A 242 8.93 11.31 -19.32
N ALA A 243 9.54 12.18 -20.16
CA ALA A 243 8.85 12.83 -21.27
C ALA A 243 8.16 11.83 -22.22
N ASP A 244 8.83 10.73 -22.55
CA ASP A 244 8.33 9.72 -23.50
C ASP A 244 7.54 8.58 -22.83
N VAL A 245 7.46 8.56 -21.50
CA VAL A 245 6.71 7.53 -20.76
C VAL A 245 5.22 7.82 -20.89
N LYS A 246 4.45 6.83 -21.32
CA LYS A 246 2.99 6.93 -21.40
C LYS A 246 2.36 6.52 -20.07
N GLU A 247 1.50 7.36 -19.54
CA GLU A 247 0.70 7.04 -18.37
C GLU A 247 -0.35 6.00 -18.69
N THR A 248 -0.69 5.21 -17.69
CA THR A 248 -1.85 4.34 -17.77
C THR A 248 -3.09 5.19 -17.52
N ILE A 249 -3.96 5.27 -18.51
CA ILE A 249 -5.22 6.01 -18.38
C ILE A 249 -6.10 5.22 -17.40
N GLN A 250 -6.47 5.84 -16.28
CA GLN A 250 -7.35 5.22 -15.30
C GLN A 250 -8.76 5.09 -15.88
N LYS A 251 -9.48 4.04 -15.49
CA LYS A 251 -10.87 3.83 -15.93
C LYS A 251 -11.76 5.04 -15.55
N GLU A 252 -11.51 5.58 -14.36
CA GLU A 252 -12.22 6.75 -13.84
C GLU A 252 -12.03 7.99 -14.70
N GLU A 253 -10.81 8.23 -15.23
CA GLU A 253 -10.53 9.33 -16.15
C GLU A 253 -11.24 9.15 -17.51
N LEU A 254 -11.22 7.91 -18.04
CA LEU A 254 -11.96 7.58 -19.28
C LEU A 254 -13.46 7.75 -19.12
N LEU A 255 -13.99 7.55 -17.91
CA LEU A 255 -15.40 7.72 -17.57
C LEU A 255 -15.73 9.12 -17.07
N ASN A 256 -14.76 10.04 -17.05
CA ASN A 256 -14.90 11.39 -16.49
C ASN A 256 -15.40 11.38 -15.03
N CYS A 257 -14.88 10.45 -14.24
CA CYS A 257 -15.25 10.30 -12.84
C CYS A 257 -14.69 11.45 -11.98
N PRO A 258 -15.38 11.83 -10.89
CA PRO A 258 -14.87 12.79 -9.93
C PRO A 258 -13.57 12.27 -9.31
N THR A 259 -12.51 13.09 -9.33
CA THR A 259 -11.24 12.84 -8.66
C THR A 259 -11.12 13.56 -7.33
N LYS A 260 -12.03 14.50 -7.05
CA LYS A 260 -12.13 15.25 -5.80
C LYS A 260 -13.52 15.09 -5.22
N PHE A 261 -13.55 14.72 -3.95
CA PHE A 261 -14.78 14.50 -3.23
C PHE A 261 -15.05 15.68 -2.28
N HIS A 262 -16.09 16.44 -2.64
CA HIS A 262 -16.61 17.59 -1.89
C HIS A 262 -18.08 17.31 -1.59
N ASP A 263 -18.83 18.21 -1.08
CA ASP A 263 -20.29 18.12 -0.96
C ASP A 263 -20.80 16.77 -0.41
N TYR A 264 -20.29 16.38 0.76
CA TYR A 264 -20.70 15.14 1.42
C TYR A 264 -22.15 15.20 1.88
N THR A 265 -22.94 14.21 1.47
CA THR A 265 -24.20 13.88 2.13
C THR A 265 -23.90 13.21 3.45
N SER A 266 -24.49 13.66 4.54
CA SER A 266 -24.25 13.12 5.88
C SER A 266 -25.56 12.81 6.58
N ASP A 267 -25.60 11.65 7.22
CA ASP A 267 -26.69 11.29 8.13
C ASP A 267 -26.18 10.45 9.31
N ARG A 268 -27.06 10.27 10.30
CA ARG A 268 -26.76 9.53 11.52
C ARG A 268 -27.93 8.65 11.89
N VAL A 269 -27.75 7.36 11.76
CA VAL A 269 -28.83 6.37 11.89
C VAL A 269 -28.47 5.29 12.90
N SER A 270 -29.49 4.77 13.59
CA SER A 270 -29.31 3.58 14.42
C SER A 270 -29.36 2.32 13.56
N THR A 271 -28.55 1.32 13.89
CA THR A 271 -28.67 -0.01 13.27
C THR A 271 -30.07 -0.59 13.49
N ASN A 272 -30.48 -1.50 12.61
CA ASN A 272 -31.76 -2.21 12.68
C ASN A 272 -31.96 -2.96 14.01
N THR A 273 -30.88 -3.39 14.64
CA THR A 273 -30.87 -4.06 15.96
C THR A 273 -30.76 -3.08 17.12
N HIS A 274 -30.64 -1.78 16.87
CA HIS A 274 -30.35 -0.75 17.88
C HIS A 274 -29.08 -1.07 18.70
N SER A 275 -28.10 -1.75 18.13
CA SER A 275 -26.83 -2.08 18.79
C SER A 275 -25.88 -0.88 18.87
N MET A 276 -25.89 -0.03 17.85
CA MET A 276 -25.05 1.17 17.75
C MET A 276 -25.68 2.24 16.85
N ILE A 277 -25.02 3.39 16.78
CA ILE A 277 -25.34 4.48 15.87
C ILE A 277 -24.24 4.55 14.81
N ILE A 278 -24.61 4.58 13.55
CA ILE A 278 -23.72 4.76 12.42
C ILE A 278 -23.89 6.17 11.88
N GLN A 279 -22.81 6.95 11.87
CA GLN A 279 -22.75 8.19 11.12
C GLN A 279 -22.00 7.91 9.82
N TYR A 280 -22.66 8.19 8.71
CA TYR A 280 -22.02 8.07 7.40
C TYR A 280 -21.99 9.42 6.69
N ASN A 281 -20.97 9.56 5.86
CA ASN A 281 -20.83 10.65 4.91
C ASN A 281 -20.42 10.01 3.58
N TYR A 282 -21.08 10.38 2.48
CA TYR A 282 -20.67 9.94 1.17
C TYR A 282 -20.60 11.11 0.17
N SER A 283 -19.74 10.98 -0.81
CA SER A 283 -19.54 11.96 -1.90
C SER A 283 -19.23 11.19 -3.20
N PRO A 284 -19.67 11.69 -4.38
CA PRO A 284 -20.45 12.90 -4.59
C PRO A 284 -21.92 12.72 -4.18
N TYR A 285 -22.67 13.82 -4.10
CA TYR A 285 -24.12 13.80 -3.84
C TYR A 285 -24.89 12.97 -4.88
N SER A 286 -24.51 13.10 -6.15
CA SER A 286 -25.04 12.31 -7.27
C SER A 286 -23.89 11.44 -7.81
N PRO A 287 -23.71 10.23 -7.30
CA PRO A 287 -22.71 9.31 -7.81
C PRO A 287 -23.07 8.82 -9.22
N ILE A 288 -22.05 8.58 -10.04
CA ILE A 288 -22.18 8.22 -11.45
C ILE A 288 -21.78 6.76 -11.66
N GLU A 289 -22.54 6.04 -12.45
CA GLU A 289 -22.29 4.65 -12.83
C GLU A 289 -20.85 4.41 -13.33
N GLY A 290 -20.18 3.39 -12.79
CA GLY A 290 -18.80 3.03 -13.14
C GLY A 290 -17.72 3.86 -12.45
N CYS A 291 -18.09 4.89 -11.65
CA CYS A 291 -17.19 5.69 -10.84
C CYS A 291 -17.10 5.16 -9.38
N ASN A 292 -16.48 5.93 -8.51
CA ASN A 292 -16.37 5.58 -7.08
C ASN A 292 -17.25 6.48 -6.22
N ILE A 293 -17.68 5.95 -5.08
CA ILE A 293 -18.26 6.71 -3.96
C ILE A 293 -17.23 6.77 -2.85
N ASP A 294 -16.92 7.96 -2.37
CA ASP A 294 -16.10 8.18 -1.19
C ASP A 294 -16.95 8.10 0.07
N TRP A 295 -16.71 7.08 0.90
CA TRP A 295 -17.40 6.83 2.14
C TRP A 295 -16.54 7.17 3.35
N LYS A 296 -17.09 7.95 4.28
CA LYS A 296 -16.53 8.18 5.63
C LYS A 296 -17.57 7.74 6.65
N ILE A 297 -17.22 6.74 7.45
CA ILE A 297 -18.16 6.12 8.38
C ILE A 297 -17.56 6.16 9.79
N ASN A 298 -18.38 6.53 10.78
CA ASN A 298 -18.04 6.49 12.20
C ASN A 298 -19.07 5.66 12.95
N PHE A 299 -18.61 4.83 13.88
CA PHE A 299 -19.46 3.96 14.69
C PHE A 299 -19.51 4.49 16.11
N PHE A 300 -20.71 4.75 16.63
CA PHE A 300 -20.92 5.35 17.95
C PHE A 300 -21.71 4.43 18.88
N SER A 301 -21.44 4.57 20.17
CA SER A 301 -22.21 3.94 21.22
C SER A 301 -23.67 4.39 21.17
N LYS A 302 -24.60 3.43 21.29
CA LYS A 302 -26.04 3.74 21.39
C LYS A 302 -26.42 4.51 22.66
N TYR A 303 -25.57 4.47 23.68
CA TYR A 303 -25.80 5.12 24.99
C TYR A 303 -25.17 6.52 25.04
N ASN A 304 -24.17 6.78 24.21
CA ASN A 304 -23.45 8.04 24.19
C ASN A 304 -23.04 8.36 22.74
N ASP A 305 -23.76 9.27 22.15
CA ASP A 305 -23.63 9.61 20.72
C ASP A 305 -22.37 10.40 20.35
N VAL A 306 -21.48 10.66 21.30
CA VAL A 306 -20.14 11.21 21.09
C VAL A 306 -19.02 10.19 21.33
N GLU A 307 -19.36 9.03 21.92
CA GLU A 307 -18.43 7.94 22.17
C GLU A 307 -18.30 7.06 20.94
N ILE A 308 -17.10 7.08 20.33
CA ILE A 308 -16.77 6.23 19.20
C ILE A 308 -16.44 4.84 19.74
N LEU A 309 -17.04 3.83 19.12
CA LEU A 309 -16.73 2.43 19.38
C LEU A 309 -15.44 2.05 18.64
N ASP A 310 -14.68 1.13 19.20
CA ASP A 310 -13.45 0.59 18.64
C ASP A 310 -13.61 -0.88 18.22
N GLN A 311 -12.59 -1.42 17.54
CA GLN A 311 -12.52 -2.84 17.17
C GLN A 311 -13.76 -3.33 16.41
N ILE A 312 -14.12 -2.64 15.35
CA ILE A 312 -15.32 -2.90 14.56
C ILE A 312 -15.03 -3.85 13.42
N HIS A 313 -15.77 -4.95 13.34
CA HIS A 313 -15.85 -5.81 12.16
C HIS A 313 -17.09 -5.42 11.36
N TYR A 314 -16.90 -5.04 10.09
CA TYR A 314 -17.98 -4.47 9.29
C TYR A 314 -17.82 -4.82 7.81
N ASP A 315 -18.76 -4.38 6.99
CA ASP A 315 -18.69 -4.44 5.53
C ASP A 315 -19.65 -3.38 4.94
N ILE A 316 -19.51 -3.11 3.65
CA ILE A 316 -20.45 -2.30 2.87
C ILE A 316 -21.06 -3.22 1.82
N TRP A 317 -22.32 -3.57 2.01
CA TRP A 317 -23.05 -4.42 1.08
C TRP A 317 -23.94 -3.60 0.14
N VAL A 318 -24.15 -4.11 -1.05
CA VAL A 318 -25.31 -3.77 -1.85
C VAL A 318 -26.38 -4.80 -1.57
N VAL A 319 -27.62 -4.36 -1.32
CA VAL A 319 -28.72 -5.23 -0.93
C VAL A 319 -29.96 -5.01 -1.81
N ASP A 320 -30.82 -6.05 -1.87
CA ASP A 320 -32.12 -5.95 -2.53
C ASP A 320 -33.17 -5.24 -1.66
N GLU A 321 -34.42 -5.17 -2.15
CA GLU A 321 -35.56 -4.59 -1.40
C GLU A 321 -35.93 -5.37 -0.13
N GLN A 322 -35.48 -6.60 0.01
CA GLN A 322 -35.69 -7.48 1.16
C GLN A 322 -34.45 -7.54 2.07
N ASP A 323 -33.48 -6.65 1.88
CA ASP A 323 -32.20 -6.55 2.60
C ASP A 323 -31.28 -7.80 2.43
N ASN A 324 -31.48 -8.61 1.38
CA ASN A 324 -30.56 -9.70 1.07
C ASN A 324 -29.30 -9.14 0.39
N LYS A 325 -28.13 -9.65 0.79
CA LYS A 325 -26.85 -9.26 0.20
C LYS A 325 -26.78 -9.66 -1.28
N LEU A 326 -26.55 -8.69 -2.14
CA LEU A 326 -26.25 -8.86 -3.56
C LEU A 326 -24.74 -8.79 -3.84
N ARG A 327 -24.03 -7.90 -3.15
CA ARG A 327 -22.58 -7.68 -3.28
C ARG A 327 -21.99 -7.27 -1.94
N SER A 328 -20.73 -7.59 -1.72
CA SER A 328 -19.92 -7.18 -0.58
C SER A 328 -18.69 -6.43 -1.07
N TYR A 329 -18.38 -5.32 -0.46
CA TYR A 329 -17.15 -4.58 -0.75
C TYR A 329 -15.93 -5.30 -0.20
N ALA A 330 -16.01 -5.94 0.96
CA ALA A 330 -14.94 -6.77 1.48
C ALA A 330 -14.58 -7.90 0.50
N GLU A 331 -15.57 -8.65 -0.02
CA GLU A 331 -15.37 -9.69 -1.03
C GLU A 331 -14.76 -9.12 -2.33
N ASP A 332 -15.12 -7.90 -2.71
CA ASP A 332 -14.57 -7.22 -3.90
C ASP A 332 -13.07 -6.97 -3.82
N ILE A 333 -12.55 -6.77 -2.62
CA ILE A 333 -11.11 -6.55 -2.36
C ILE A 333 -10.39 -7.80 -1.82
N GLY A 334 -11.08 -8.94 -1.76
CA GLY A 334 -10.51 -10.23 -1.38
C GLY A 334 -10.54 -10.55 0.11
N GLU A 335 -11.31 -9.78 0.90
CA GLU A 335 -11.45 -9.94 2.34
C GLU A 335 -12.77 -10.63 2.73
N ASP A 336 -12.78 -11.37 3.82
CA ASP A 336 -14.01 -11.97 4.37
C ASP A 336 -14.90 -10.93 5.07
N ASN A 337 -14.29 -9.95 5.70
CA ASN A 337 -14.90 -8.76 6.31
C ASN A 337 -13.83 -7.67 6.50
N LEU A 338 -14.27 -6.44 6.70
CA LEU A 338 -13.40 -5.31 7.01
C LEU A 338 -13.24 -5.17 8.51
N TYR A 339 -12.06 -4.74 8.95
CA TYR A 339 -11.78 -4.44 10.34
C TYR A 339 -11.28 -3.00 10.52
N ASN A 340 -11.69 -2.36 11.60
CA ASN A 340 -11.12 -1.07 11.99
C ASN A 340 -11.03 -0.93 13.51
N GLU A 341 -9.83 -0.68 13.99
CA GLU A 341 -9.53 -0.59 15.41
C GLU A 341 -10.13 0.66 16.08
N PHE A 342 -10.31 1.75 15.32
CA PHE A 342 -10.66 3.07 15.87
C PHE A 342 -12.10 3.51 15.59
N GLY A 343 -12.92 2.68 14.95
CA GLY A 343 -14.31 2.97 14.62
C GLY A 343 -14.54 4.16 13.70
N ARG A 344 -13.52 4.52 12.89
CA ARG A 344 -13.56 5.57 11.87
C ARG A 344 -12.94 5.04 10.59
N VAL A 345 -13.71 4.99 9.53
CA VAL A 345 -13.29 4.39 8.28
C VAL A 345 -13.47 5.33 7.12
N HIS A 346 -12.65 5.13 6.10
CA HIS A 346 -12.68 5.88 4.85
C HIS A 346 -12.40 4.91 3.70
N HIS A 347 -13.36 4.81 2.75
CA HIS A 347 -13.26 3.92 1.60
C HIS A 347 -13.69 4.59 0.31
N LEU A 348 -12.98 4.30 -0.77
CA LEU A 348 -13.42 4.53 -2.14
C LEU A 348 -14.08 3.26 -2.67
N VAL A 349 -15.40 3.22 -2.67
CA VAL A 349 -16.18 2.04 -3.09
C VAL A 349 -16.59 2.18 -4.56
N PRO A 350 -16.16 1.26 -5.45
CA PRO A 350 -16.53 1.31 -6.85
C PRO A 350 -18.01 0.99 -7.04
N ILE A 351 -18.68 1.79 -7.88
CA ILE A 351 -20.05 1.56 -8.33
C ILE A 351 -20.01 0.51 -9.44
N LYS A 352 -20.49 -0.69 -9.15
CA LYS A 352 -20.64 -1.79 -10.13
C LYS A 352 -22.09 -1.99 -10.56
N GLU A 353 -22.99 -1.29 -9.90
CA GLU A 353 -24.44 -1.27 -10.14
C GLU A 353 -24.76 -0.36 -11.32
N ASN A 354 -25.87 -0.68 -12.02
CA ASN A 354 -26.43 0.19 -13.06
C ASN A 354 -27.05 1.44 -12.43
N ALA A 355 -27.26 2.48 -13.26
CA ALA A 355 -27.98 3.67 -12.87
C ALA A 355 -29.37 3.38 -12.30
N GLY A 356 -29.77 4.16 -11.30
CA GLY A 356 -31.02 4.02 -10.55
C GLY A 356 -30.81 4.01 -9.06
N LEU A 357 -31.87 3.68 -8.32
CA LEU A 357 -31.81 3.62 -6.85
C LEU A 357 -31.08 2.37 -6.39
N VAL A 358 -29.94 2.56 -5.72
CA VAL A 358 -29.12 1.50 -5.13
C VAL A 358 -29.21 1.57 -3.60
N ARG A 359 -29.38 0.41 -2.97
CA ARG A 359 -29.44 0.29 -1.50
C ARG A 359 -28.15 -0.27 -0.98
N TYR A 360 -27.41 0.55 -0.25
CA TYR A 360 -26.19 0.16 0.45
C TYR A 360 -26.52 -0.16 1.91
N ALA A 361 -26.00 -1.26 2.43
CA ALA A 361 -26.08 -1.60 3.85
C ALA A 361 -24.68 -1.47 4.46
N ILE A 362 -24.51 -0.54 5.40
CA ILE A 362 -23.33 -0.53 6.25
C ILE A 362 -23.59 -1.62 7.32
N PHE A 363 -23.01 -2.79 7.10
CA PHE A 363 -23.22 -3.98 7.90
C PHE A 363 -22.13 -4.12 8.95
N VAL A 364 -22.51 -4.27 10.21
CA VAL A 364 -21.58 -4.54 11.32
C VAL A 364 -21.75 -5.98 11.76
N HIS A 365 -20.67 -6.76 11.68
CA HIS A 365 -20.62 -8.14 12.17
C HIS A 365 -20.57 -8.21 13.70
N GLY A 366 -19.98 -7.19 14.33
CA GLY A 366 -19.81 -7.07 15.77
C GLY A 366 -18.58 -6.26 16.15
N THR A 367 -18.19 -6.33 17.41
CA THR A 367 -17.00 -5.69 17.97
C THR A 367 -16.07 -6.75 18.56
N GLY A 368 -14.78 -6.44 18.68
CA GLY A 368 -13.76 -7.30 19.27
C GLY A 368 -12.45 -7.28 18.46
N PRO A 369 -11.36 -7.86 19.02
CA PRO A 369 -10.07 -7.90 18.35
C PRO A 369 -10.14 -8.55 16.95
N GLU A 370 -9.30 -8.08 16.04
CA GLU A 370 -9.28 -8.55 14.63
C GLU A 370 -9.13 -10.06 14.50
N SER A 371 -8.28 -10.67 15.34
CA SER A 371 -7.98 -12.11 15.32
C SER A 371 -9.06 -12.99 15.97
N GLU A 372 -10.11 -12.38 16.54
CA GLU A 372 -11.16 -13.08 17.27
C GLU A 372 -12.50 -12.99 16.53
N LYS A 373 -13.38 -13.91 16.82
CA LYS A 373 -14.75 -13.83 16.33
C LYS A 373 -15.46 -12.64 16.97
N PRO A 374 -16.02 -11.71 16.20
CA PRO A 374 -16.69 -10.53 16.75
C PRO A 374 -17.88 -10.87 17.65
N ASP A 375 -18.12 -10.03 18.66
CA ASP A 375 -19.31 -10.12 19.50
C ASP A 375 -20.56 -9.78 18.69
N ALA A 376 -21.29 -10.80 18.29
CA ALA A 376 -22.50 -10.66 17.49
C ALA A 376 -23.65 -9.94 18.20
N SER A 377 -23.59 -9.70 19.53
CA SER A 377 -24.58 -8.87 20.25
C SER A 377 -24.54 -7.42 19.80
N MET A 378 -23.42 -7.00 19.21
CA MET A 378 -23.20 -5.68 18.63
C MET A 378 -23.45 -5.65 17.11
N SER A 379 -23.93 -6.75 16.51
CA SER A 379 -24.21 -6.80 15.07
C SER A 379 -25.46 -6.00 14.70
N GLY A 380 -25.51 -5.60 13.42
CA GLY A 380 -26.65 -4.90 12.83
C GLY A 380 -26.23 -4.15 11.58
N PHE A 381 -27.18 -3.50 10.92
CA PHE A 381 -26.90 -2.70 9.72
C PHE A 381 -27.74 -1.42 9.66
N ALA A 382 -27.27 -0.49 8.84
CA ALA A 382 -28.00 0.70 8.44
C ALA A 382 -28.09 0.73 6.92
N ILE A 383 -29.28 1.03 6.39
CA ILE A 383 -29.51 1.17 4.95
C ILE A 383 -29.31 2.62 4.54
N VAL A 384 -28.62 2.81 3.43
CA VAL A 384 -28.41 4.08 2.76
C VAL A 384 -28.86 3.93 1.31
N GLU A 385 -29.90 4.68 0.92
CA GLU A 385 -30.42 4.68 -0.44
C GLU A 385 -29.78 5.82 -1.25
N ILE A 386 -29.14 5.47 -2.36
CA ILE A 386 -28.40 6.40 -3.21
C ILE A 386 -28.90 6.27 -4.65
N GLU A 387 -29.29 7.37 -5.26
CA GLU A 387 -29.59 7.43 -6.69
C GLU A 387 -28.29 7.52 -7.48
N ILE A 388 -28.02 6.52 -8.30
CA ILE A 388 -26.85 6.48 -9.18
C ILE A 388 -27.24 7.04 -10.54
N GLU A 389 -26.50 8.06 -11.01
CA GLU A 389 -26.71 8.66 -12.32
C GLU A 389 -26.11 7.79 -13.42
N GLU A 390 -26.74 7.79 -14.59
CA GLU A 390 -26.26 7.13 -15.80
C GLU A 390 -24.95 7.77 -16.28
N ASN A 391 -23.97 6.95 -16.67
CA ASN A 391 -22.75 7.44 -17.29
C ASN A 391 -22.79 7.26 -18.82
N PRO A 392 -23.03 8.35 -19.59
CA PRO A 392 -23.13 8.26 -21.04
C PRO A 392 -21.82 7.85 -21.74
N LEU A 393 -20.70 7.82 -21.01
CA LEU A 393 -19.40 7.36 -21.52
C LEU A 393 -19.24 5.84 -21.44
N LEU A 394 -19.99 5.15 -20.56
CA LEU A 394 -20.01 3.68 -20.52
C LEU A 394 -20.60 3.08 -21.79
N GLU A 395 -21.68 3.67 -22.33
CA GLU A 395 -22.29 3.23 -23.59
C GLU A 395 -21.34 3.41 -24.78
N LYS A 396 -20.61 4.54 -24.85
CA LYS A 396 -19.63 4.80 -25.93
C LYS A 396 -18.43 3.86 -25.90
N GLN A 397 -18.04 3.36 -24.73
CA GLN A 397 -16.96 2.35 -24.61
C GLN A 397 -17.44 0.97 -25.06
N SER A 398 -18.71 0.63 -24.86
CA SER A 398 -19.29 -0.61 -25.37
C SER A 398 -19.37 -0.65 -26.90
N ASP A 399 -19.54 0.51 -27.56
CA ASP A 399 -19.58 0.64 -29.02
C ASP A 399 -18.17 0.69 -29.65
N ASN A 400 -17.14 1.14 -28.92
CA ASN A 400 -15.74 1.16 -29.38
C ASN A 400 -14.91 -0.07 -28.98
N ALA A 401 -15.31 -0.81 -27.96
CA ALA A 401 -14.86 -2.16 -27.76
C ALA A 401 -15.52 -3.00 -28.84
N VAL A 402 -14.78 -3.31 -29.91
CA VAL A 402 -15.17 -4.37 -30.84
C VAL A 402 -15.64 -5.52 -29.97
N SER A 403 -16.94 -5.73 -29.99
CA SER A 403 -17.67 -6.63 -29.14
C SER A 403 -17.01 -8.02 -29.14
N SER A 404 -16.14 -8.27 -28.17
CA SER A 404 -15.73 -9.63 -27.82
C SER A 404 -16.72 -10.22 -26.80
N LYS A 405 -17.97 -9.79 -26.80
CA LYS A 405 -19.01 -10.53 -26.11
C LYS A 405 -19.14 -11.85 -26.83
N ILE A 406 -18.67 -12.91 -26.18
CA ILE A 406 -18.93 -14.27 -26.64
C ILE A 406 -20.44 -14.36 -26.82
N PRO A 407 -20.96 -14.54 -28.05
CA PRO A 407 -22.38 -14.61 -28.30
C PRO A 407 -23.05 -15.66 -27.40
N GLU A 408 -24.29 -15.41 -26.99
CA GLU A 408 -24.99 -16.29 -26.03
C GLU A 408 -25.08 -17.74 -26.50
N TRP A 409 -25.19 -17.97 -27.81
CA TRP A 409 -25.19 -19.29 -28.39
C TRP A 409 -23.87 -20.07 -28.17
N ILE A 410 -22.73 -19.36 -28.02
CA ILE A 410 -21.42 -19.98 -27.70
C ILE A 410 -21.39 -20.44 -26.25
N LYS A 411 -21.94 -19.65 -25.34
CA LYS A 411 -22.07 -20.02 -23.92
C LYS A 411 -23.01 -21.25 -23.81
N SER A 412 -24.10 -21.24 -24.59
CA SER A 412 -25.02 -22.37 -24.66
C SER A 412 -24.33 -23.64 -25.19
N ASN A 413 -23.53 -23.53 -26.25
CA ASN A 413 -22.75 -24.66 -26.78
C ASN A 413 -21.74 -25.19 -25.78
N ALA A 414 -21.03 -24.30 -25.04
CA ALA A 414 -20.12 -24.71 -23.98
C ALA A 414 -20.87 -25.41 -22.83
N GLY A 415 -22.05 -24.93 -22.47
CA GLY A 415 -22.93 -25.54 -21.48
C GLY A 415 -23.40 -26.95 -21.92
N TRP A 416 -23.88 -27.09 -23.14
CA TRP A 416 -24.31 -28.40 -23.70
C TRP A 416 -23.17 -29.41 -23.78
N TRP A 417 -21.97 -28.97 -24.18
CA TRP A 417 -20.77 -29.82 -24.16
C TRP A 417 -20.39 -30.25 -22.74
N ALA A 418 -20.38 -29.34 -21.77
CA ALA A 418 -20.07 -29.62 -20.37
C ALA A 418 -21.09 -30.59 -19.74
N ASN A 419 -22.34 -30.55 -20.16
CA ASN A 419 -23.41 -31.46 -19.72
C ASN A 419 -23.46 -32.78 -20.50
N GLY A 420 -22.64 -32.92 -21.56
CA GLY A 420 -22.64 -34.12 -22.42
C GLY A 420 -23.78 -34.17 -23.46
N ASP A 421 -24.47 -33.04 -23.69
CA ASP A 421 -25.56 -32.91 -24.64
C ASP A 421 -25.08 -32.86 -26.11
N ILE A 422 -23.81 -32.43 -26.31
CA ILE A 422 -23.12 -32.48 -27.60
C ILE A 422 -21.73 -33.11 -27.44
N ASP A 423 -21.24 -33.75 -28.50
CA ASP A 423 -19.95 -34.41 -28.52
C ASP A 423 -18.78 -33.43 -28.78
N ASP A 424 -17.55 -33.88 -28.54
CA ASP A 424 -16.33 -33.11 -28.74
C ASP A 424 -16.18 -32.59 -30.16
N ALA A 425 -16.60 -33.38 -31.18
CA ALA A 425 -16.47 -33.01 -32.58
C ALA A 425 -17.39 -31.82 -32.90
N THR A 426 -18.60 -31.81 -32.40
CA THR A 426 -19.60 -30.75 -32.57
C THR A 426 -19.11 -29.46 -31.88
N PHE A 427 -18.56 -29.57 -30.65
CA PHE A 427 -18.03 -28.43 -29.94
C PHE A 427 -16.81 -27.80 -30.65
N VAL A 428 -15.86 -28.63 -31.11
CA VAL A 428 -14.67 -28.16 -31.85
C VAL A 428 -15.07 -27.53 -33.19
N GLN A 429 -16.09 -28.00 -33.86
CA GLN A 429 -16.61 -27.41 -35.09
C GLN A 429 -17.17 -25.99 -34.82
N GLY A 430 -17.81 -25.77 -33.66
CA GLY A 430 -18.25 -24.47 -33.21
C GLY A 430 -17.06 -23.51 -32.99
N ILE A 431 -15.99 -23.96 -32.34
CA ILE A 431 -14.75 -23.17 -32.15
C ILE A 431 -14.07 -22.82 -33.48
N GLN A 432 -13.99 -23.77 -34.40
CA GLN A 432 -13.44 -23.54 -35.75
C GLN A 432 -14.24 -22.50 -36.54
N TYR A 433 -15.57 -22.50 -36.40
CA TYR A 433 -16.41 -21.47 -36.99
C TYR A 433 -16.08 -20.07 -36.43
N LEU A 434 -15.88 -19.94 -35.10
CA LEU A 434 -15.54 -18.68 -34.46
C LEU A 434 -14.21 -18.11 -34.93
N ILE A 435 -13.21 -18.97 -35.12
CA ILE A 435 -11.89 -18.60 -35.65
C ILE A 435 -12.02 -18.14 -37.09
N LYS A 436 -12.79 -18.87 -37.90
CA LYS A 436 -13.01 -18.57 -39.31
C LYS A 436 -13.73 -17.23 -39.53
N GLU A 437 -14.71 -16.92 -38.70
CA GLU A 437 -15.47 -15.64 -38.76
C GLU A 437 -14.74 -14.48 -38.04
N GLY A 438 -13.52 -14.70 -37.50
CA GLY A 438 -12.72 -13.67 -36.83
C GLY A 438 -13.24 -13.24 -35.47
N ILE A 439 -14.21 -13.95 -34.90
CA ILE A 439 -14.77 -13.70 -33.58
C ILE A 439 -13.77 -14.12 -32.48
N LEU A 440 -12.97 -15.17 -32.75
CA LEU A 440 -11.89 -15.63 -31.89
C LEU A 440 -10.55 -15.51 -32.63
N GLN A 441 -9.61 -14.77 -32.06
CA GLN A 441 -8.25 -14.63 -32.60
C GLN A 441 -7.27 -15.40 -31.71
N ILE A 442 -6.56 -16.35 -32.29
CA ILE A 442 -5.48 -17.07 -31.61
C ILE A 442 -4.18 -16.34 -31.90
N GLN A 443 -3.58 -15.70 -30.88
CA GLN A 443 -2.23 -15.16 -31.00
C GLN A 443 -1.24 -16.33 -31.09
N GLN A 444 -0.60 -16.50 -32.24
CA GLN A 444 0.54 -17.41 -32.36
C GLN A 444 1.74 -16.76 -31.68
N SER A 445 2.15 -17.28 -30.53
CA SER A 445 3.46 -16.98 -29.96
C SER A 445 4.55 -17.53 -30.90
N LYS A 446 5.39 -16.65 -31.42
CA LYS A 446 6.62 -17.02 -32.14
C LYS A 446 7.71 -17.39 -31.15
#